data_9351b50388bbb8bbe104a5ef47560e40
#
_entry.id   9351b50388bbb8bbe104a5ef47560e40
#
_cell.length_a   1.000
_cell.length_b   1.000
_cell.length_c   1.000
_cell.angle_alpha   90.00
_cell.angle_beta   90.00
_cell.angle_gamma   90.00
#
_symmetry.space_group_name_H-M   'P 1'
#
loop_
_entity.id
_entity.type
_entity.pdbx_description
1 polymer ?
#
loop_
_entity_poly.entity_id
_entity_poly.type
_entity_poly.pdbx_seq_one_letter_code
_entity_poly.pdbx_strand_id
1 'polypeptide(L)'
;MIIVVMFHLSFQKSCLKTMNIDLFFEFEVSDDGDENVRQPRKIREFKPRIDPRAVFDDEMFKKHFRFSKESVEYITAILETDFMHENRRGLPIEPLYQVCIFLNHVAGAQYHRTSAWCAGISMEGARLSIIRVANALIRRKAEFIYLPSSDEMLATSQRILDRFKLPRFALAVDGVQMRFNEAPRKIPGNKNPQLFWCRKQFFSINCQVVANDRLICDIDVGWPGSTHDARIWRRSQVKRVIESQRRFLIAGDSAYPISEVLIKPYPVAESAQDNRKREFNRRLSGLRTVMSENLYGVWKRRFPILKNLRQNLETSQKIIVATAILFNMGRIWGDECPDGEEERPDDVEQEVLIIDDRNTRAAGRVERDLLLANMIR
;
A
#
# COMPACT_ATOMS: atom_id res chain seq x y z
N MET A 1 10.84 21.58 7.46
CA MET A 1 9.54 21.95 8.05
C MET A 1 8.96 23.24 7.46
N ILE A 2 9.76 24.23 7.14
CA ILE A 2 9.32 25.53 6.57
C ILE A 2 8.86 25.43 5.10
N ILE A 3 9.49 24.57 4.29
CA ILE A 3 9.17 24.43 2.85
C ILE A 3 7.79 23.78 2.63
N VAL A 4 7.39 22.80 3.45
CA VAL A 4 6.06 22.17 3.36
C VAL A 4 4.94 23.14 3.73
N VAL A 5 5.19 24.05 4.65
CA VAL A 5 4.25 25.11 5.03
C VAL A 5 4.10 26.16 3.92
N MET A 6 5.20 26.49 3.22
CA MET A 6 5.16 27.44 2.10
C MET A 6 4.46 26.90 0.86
N PHE A 7 4.58 25.59 0.56
CA PHE A 7 3.81 24.95 -0.53
C PHE A 7 2.31 24.90 -0.21
N HIS A 8 1.98 24.66 1.05
CA HIS A 8 0.58 24.69 1.50
C HIS A 8 -0.04 26.10 1.44
N LEU A 9 0.75 27.12 1.76
CA LEU A 9 0.37 28.54 1.65
C LEU A 9 0.28 29.02 0.18
N SER A 10 1.11 28.48 -0.71
CA SER A 10 1.03 28.76 -2.15
C SER A 10 -0.25 28.21 -2.77
N PHE A 11 -0.66 26.98 -2.37
CA PHE A 11 -1.93 26.39 -2.77
C PHE A 11 -3.12 27.19 -2.26
N GLN A 12 -3.07 27.65 -1.00
CA GLN A 12 -4.09 28.56 -0.44
C GLN A 12 -4.19 29.86 -1.24
N LYS A 13 -3.06 30.48 -1.63
CA LYS A 13 -3.06 31.73 -2.40
C LYS A 13 -3.56 31.56 -3.83
N SER A 14 -3.29 30.43 -4.48
CA SER A 14 -3.81 30.14 -5.82
C SER A 14 -5.32 29.90 -5.79
N CYS A 15 -5.81 29.12 -4.83
CA CYS A 15 -7.23 28.86 -4.65
C CYS A 15 -8.03 30.11 -4.20
N LEU A 16 -7.40 30.98 -3.39
CA LEU A 16 -8.02 32.23 -2.91
C LEU A 16 -8.05 33.36 -3.96
N LYS A 17 -7.10 33.36 -4.94
CA LYS A 17 -7.14 34.34 -6.03
C LYS A 17 -8.28 34.11 -7.05
N THR A 18 -8.77 32.87 -7.13
CA THR A 18 -9.87 32.50 -8.02
C THR A 18 -11.25 32.65 -7.35
N MET A 19 -11.26 32.82 -6.03
CA MET A 19 -12.46 33.01 -5.21
C MET A 19 -12.38 34.37 -4.52
N ASN A 20 -13.20 35.34 -4.96
CA ASN A 20 -13.42 36.61 -4.25
C ASN A 20 -14.15 36.30 -2.94
N ILE A 21 -13.44 35.95 -1.88
CA ILE A 21 -13.99 35.68 -0.55
C ILE A 21 -13.32 36.59 0.45
N ASP A 22 -14.03 37.62 0.87
CA ASP A 22 -13.69 38.40 2.06
C ASP A 22 -14.00 37.53 3.29
N LEU A 23 -12.95 37.09 3.99
CA LEU A 23 -13.06 36.34 5.24
C LEU A 23 -13.01 37.33 6.42
N PHE A 24 -14.17 37.72 6.91
CA PHE A 24 -14.31 38.28 8.27
C PHE A 24 -14.51 37.15 9.28
N PHE A 25 -13.56 36.99 10.20
CA PHE A 25 -13.74 36.17 11.41
C PHE A 25 -14.24 37.04 12.55
N GLU A 26 -15.50 36.97 12.85
CA GLU A 26 -16.03 37.46 14.15
C GLU A 26 -16.05 36.26 15.10
N PHE A 27 -15.34 36.39 16.23
CA PHE A 27 -15.47 35.51 17.39
C PHE A 27 -16.55 36.09 18.30
N GLU A 28 -17.73 35.50 18.30
CA GLU A 28 -18.71 35.75 19.36
C GLU A 28 -18.40 34.85 20.56
N VAL A 29 -18.15 35.47 21.70
CA VAL A 29 -18.11 34.83 23.01
C VAL A 29 -19.58 34.62 23.44
N SER A 30 -20.03 33.38 23.62
CA SER A 30 -21.38 33.08 24.12
C SER A 30 -21.42 33.20 25.64
N ASP A 31 -22.32 34.02 26.12
CA ASP A 31 -22.72 34.13 27.50
C ASP A 31 -23.68 32.97 27.86
N ASP A 32 -23.34 32.23 28.92
CA ASP A 32 -24.10 31.06 29.36
C ASP A 32 -25.39 31.47 30.10
N GLY A 33 -26.47 31.56 29.38
CA GLY A 33 -27.84 31.68 29.93
C GLY A 33 -28.68 30.44 29.62
N ASP A 34 -28.98 29.69 30.63
CA ASP A 34 -29.77 28.45 30.63
C ASP A 34 -31.25 28.72 30.21
N GLU A 35 -31.57 28.47 28.92
CA GLU A 35 -32.95 28.22 28.48
C GLU A 35 -32.94 27.24 27.30
N ASN A 36 -33.66 26.15 27.48
CA ASN A 36 -33.83 24.99 26.59
C ASN A 36 -34.67 25.36 25.35
N VAL A 37 -34.28 26.43 24.63
CA VAL A 37 -34.85 26.82 23.34
C VAL A 37 -34.11 26.09 22.25
N ARG A 38 -34.75 25.08 21.62
CA ARG A 38 -34.22 24.40 20.42
C ARG A 38 -33.92 25.46 19.37
N GLN A 39 -32.65 25.81 19.23
CA GLN A 39 -32.20 26.71 18.14
C GLN A 39 -32.66 26.16 16.78
N PRO A 40 -33.20 27.00 15.89
CA PRO A 40 -33.60 26.58 14.57
C PRO A 40 -32.39 26.01 13.85
N ARG A 41 -32.55 24.85 13.16
CA ARG A 41 -31.45 24.21 12.39
C ARG A 41 -30.92 25.21 11.39
N LYS A 42 -29.61 25.52 11.46
CA LYS A 42 -28.93 26.37 10.49
C LYS A 42 -29.19 25.81 9.07
N ILE A 43 -29.57 26.67 8.16
CA ILE A 43 -29.74 26.33 6.75
C ILE A 43 -28.38 25.82 6.23
N ARG A 44 -28.38 24.66 5.58
CA ARG A 44 -27.16 24.10 5.03
C ARG A 44 -26.76 24.89 3.78
N GLU A 45 -25.64 25.58 3.85
CA GLU A 45 -25.00 26.19 2.71
C GLU A 45 -24.09 25.17 2.04
N PHE A 46 -24.30 24.98 0.75
CA PHE A 46 -23.45 24.10 -0.06
C PHE A 46 -22.45 24.93 -0.85
N LYS A 47 -21.17 24.70 -0.64
CA LYS A 47 -20.12 25.32 -1.44
C LYS A 47 -20.15 24.73 -2.87
N PRO A 48 -19.90 25.56 -3.91
CA PRO A 48 -19.77 25.05 -5.28
C PRO A 48 -18.62 24.05 -5.36
N ARG A 49 -18.83 22.94 -6.04
CA ARG A 49 -17.79 21.94 -6.30
C ARG A 49 -17.16 22.26 -7.64
N ILE A 50 -15.84 22.40 -7.65
CA ILE A 50 -15.07 22.71 -8.86
C ILE A 50 -14.44 21.41 -9.36
N ASP A 51 -14.62 21.10 -10.65
CA ASP A 51 -14.02 19.91 -11.26
C ASP A 51 -12.47 20.03 -11.25
N PRO A 52 -11.76 19.15 -10.54
CA PRO A 52 -10.30 19.20 -10.47
C PRO A 52 -9.63 19.10 -11.85
N ARG A 53 -10.28 18.44 -12.84
CA ARG A 53 -9.76 18.30 -14.21
C ARG A 53 -9.74 19.62 -14.96
N ALA A 54 -10.67 20.52 -14.65
CA ALA A 54 -10.75 21.83 -15.26
C ALA A 54 -9.78 22.85 -14.62
N VAL A 55 -9.41 22.64 -13.34
CA VAL A 55 -8.58 23.57 -12.56
C VAL A 55 -7.08 23.29 -12.74
N PHE A 56 -6.71 22.01 -12.77
CA PHE A 56 -5.30 21.62 -12.85
C PHE A 56 -4.92 21.25 -14.29
N ASP A 57 -3.73 21.70 -14.73
CA ASP A 57 -3.07 21.11 -15.87
C ASP A 57 -2.70 19.63 -15.59
N ASP A 58 -2.24 18.92 -16.60
CA ASP A 58 -2.03 17.46 -16.49
C ASP A 58 -0.90 17.12 -15.51
N GLU A 59 0.16 17.93 -15.45
CA GLU A 59 1.27 17.72 -14.53
C GLU A 59 0.85 17.94 -13.07
N MET A 60 0.19 19.05 -12.80
CA MET A 60 -0.31 19.37 -11.45
C MET A 60 -1.40 18.39 -11.02
N PHE A 61 -2.28 17.98 -11.94
CA PHE A 61 -3.30 16.97 -11.66
C PHE A 61 -2.64 15.65 -11.22
N LYS A 62 -1.66 15.17 -11.98
CA LYS A 62 -0.92 13.94 -11.66
C LYS A 62 -0.14 14.04 -10.34
N LYS A 63 0.43 15.20 -10.01
CA LYS A 63 1.07 15.44 -8.71
C LYS A 63 0.08 15.33 -7.54
N HIS A 64 -1.15 15.82 -7.70
CA HIS A 64 -2.17 15.82 -6.65
C HIS A 64 -2.89 14.49 -6.49
N PHE A 65 -3.15 13.78 -7.60
CA PHE A 65 -3.97 12.58 -7.62
C PHE A 65 -3.18 11.29 -7.89
N ARG A 66 -1.90 11.40 -8.26
CA ARG A 66 -0.98 10.29 -8.56
C ARG A 66 -1.36 9.48 -9.80
N PHE A 67 -2.31 9.96 -10.60
CA PHE A 67 -2.77 9.37 -11.84
C PHE A 67 -3.05 10.48 -12.86
N SER A 68 -3.00 10.13 -14.16
CA SER A 68 -3.46 11.00 -15.22
C SER A 68 -4.99 11.22 -15.15
N LYS A 69 -5.50 12.24 -15.83
CA LYS A 69 -6.95 12.51 -15.89
C LYS A 69 -7.70 11.32 -16.48
N GLU A 70 -7.17 10.72 -17.55
CA GLU A 70 -7.73 9.56 -18.23
C GLU A 70 -7.79 8.34 -17.29
N SER A 71 -6.72 8.08 -16.53
CA SER A 71 -6.70 7.00 -15.54
C SER A 71 -7.73 7.22 -14.44
N VAL A 72 -7.92 8.45 -13.96
CA VAL A 72 -8.93 8.78 -12.96
C VAL A 72 -10.35 8.60 -13.50
N GLU A 73 -10.60 8.98 -14.75
CA GLU A 73 -11.87 8.73 -15.42
C GLU A 73 -12.16 7.23 -15.55
N TYR A 74 -11.14 6.45 -15.92
CA TYR A 74 -11.28 5.00 -16.04
C TYR A 74 -11.52 4.33 -14.67
N ILE A 75 -10.78 4.73 -13.61
CA ILE A 75 -11.06 4.29 -12.24
C ILE A 75 -12.51 4.62 -11.86
N THR A 76 -12.96 5.84 -12.17
CA THR A 76 -14.32 6.26 -11.86
C THR A 76 -15.35 5.41 -12.57
N ALA A 77 -15.18 5.13 -13.86
CA ALA A 77 -16.09 4.30 -14.65
C ALA A 77 -16.18 2.87 -14.11
N ILE A 78 -15.03 2.26 -13.73
CA ILE A 78 -15.01 0.92 -13.13
C ILE A 78 -15.80 0.89 -11.81
N LEU A 79 -15.76 1.96 -11.02
CA LEU A 79 -16.37 2.02 -9.69
C LEU A 79 -17.77 2.65 -9.69
N GLU A 80 -18.28 3.14 -10.81
CA GLU A 80 -19.52 3.93 -10.89
C GLU A 80 -20.72 3.20 -10.28
N THR A 81 -20.86 1.91 -10.57
CA THR A 81 -21.97 1.09 -10.06
C THR A 81 -21.98 0.99 -8.53
N ASP A 82 -20.83 1.12 -7.91
CA ASP A 82 -20.67 1.06 -6.45
C ASP A 82 -21.07 2.36 -5.74
N PHE A 83 -21.24 3.45 -6.48
CA PHE A 83 -21.56 4.78 -5.96
C PHE A 83 -22.99 5.24 -6.22
N MET A 84 -23.80 4.42 -6.89
CA MET A 84 -25.19 4.76 -7.16
C MET A 84 -25.96 4.97 -5.85
N HIS A 85 -26.56 6.14 -5.72
CA HIS A 85 -27.43 6.48 -4.61
C HIS A 85 -28.90 6.35 -5.04
N GLU A 86 -29.68 5.58 -4.31
CA GLU A 86 -31.13 5.47 -4.52
C GLU A 86 -31.85 6.82 -4.28
N ASN A 87 -31.21 7.73 -3.56
CA ASN A 87 -31.82 8.98 -3.16
C ASN A 87 -30.88 10.18 -3.42
N ARG A 88 -31.35 11.17 -4.19
CA ARG A 88 -30.63 12.41 -4.50
C ARG A 88 -30.78 13.51 -3.44
N ARG A 89 -31.41 13.24 -2.29
CA ARG A 89 -31.56 14.23 -1.22
C ARG A 89 -30.19 14.61 -0.62
N GLY A 90 -29.95 15.92 -0.45
CA GLY A 90 -28.74 16.42 0.21
C GLY A 90 -27.50 16.57 -0.66
N LEU A 91 -27.64 16.76 -1.97
CA LEU A 91 -26.54 16.95 -2.94
C LEU A 91 -25.46 15.85 -2.82
N PRO A 92 -25.72 14.64 -3.30
CA PRO A 92 -24.77 13.54 -3.26
C PRO A 92 -23.44 13.93 -3.91
N ILE A 93 -22.33 13.39 -3.40
CA ILE A 93 -21.01 13.60 -3.98
C ILE A 93 -20.89 12.67 -5.17
N GLU A 94 -20.69 13.25 -6.35
CA GLU A 94 -20.55 12.49 -7.60
C GLU A 94 -19.38 11.50 -7.56
N PRO A 95 -19.45 10.37 -8.30
CA PRO A 95 -18.41 9.33 -8.31
C PRO A 95 -17.01 9.88 -8.53
N LEU A 96 -16.81 10.71 -9.54
CA LEU A 96 -15.52 11.33 -9.85
C LEU A 96 -14.92 12.11 -8.66
N TYR A 97 -15.74 12.92 -7.99
CA TYR A 97 -15.27 13.67 -6.83
C TYR A 97 -14.89 12.74 -5.66
N GLN A 98 -15.64 11.66 -5.45
CA GLN A 98 -15.29 10.69 -4.40
C GLN A 98 -13.95 10.03 -4.70
N VAL A 99 -13.69 9.64 -5.96
CA VAL A 99 -12.40 9.10 -6.41
C VAL A 99 -11.28 10.13 -6.23
N CYS A 100 -11.48 11.36 -6.68
CA CYS A 100 -10.49 12.45 -6.49
C CYS A 100 -10.19 12.71 -5.01
N ILE A 101 -11.21 12.72 -4.13
CA ILE A 101 -11.02 12.88 -2.68
C ILE A 101 -10.16 11.75 -2.12
N PHE A 102 -10.43 10.51 -2.51
CA PHE A 102 -9.64 9.35 -2.10
C PHE A 102 -8.19 9.45 -2.56
N LEU A 103 -7.97 9.70 -3.86
CA LEU A 103 -6.64 9.80 -4.45
C LEU A 103 -5.82 10.92 -3.81
N ASN A 104 -6.39 12.10 -3.65
CA ASN A 104 -5.74 13.23 -2.98
C ASN A 104 -5.40 12.90 -1.51
N HIS A 105 -6.30 12.19 -0.81
CA HIS A 105 -6.08 11.76 0.56
C HIS A 105 -4.87 10.81 0.69
N VAL A 106 -4.77 9.81 -0.18
CA VAL A 106 -3.67 8.83 -0.13
C VAL A 106 -2.35 9.40 -0.69
N ALA A 107 -2.43 10.33 -1.65
CA ALA A 107 -1.29 11.02 -2.21
C ALA A 107 -0.66 12.03 -1.23
N GLY A 108 -1.47 12.75 -0.47
CA GLY A 108 -1.01 13.79 0.46
C GLY A 108 -0.79 13.32 1.89
N ALA A 109 -1.10 12.06 2.23
CA ALA A 109 -1.11 11.55 3.61
C ALA A 109 -1.89 12.48 4.56
N GLN A 110 -3.04 12.99 4.11
CA GLN A 110 -3.77 14.07 4.75
C GLN A 110 -4.70 13.59 5.86
N TYR A 111 -5.15 14.50 6.73
CA TYR A 111 -6.29 14.28 7.61
C TYR A 111 -7.60 14.42 6.84
N HIS A 112 -8.66 13.75 7.27
CA HIS A 112 -10.01 13.89 6.68
C HIS A 112 -10.48 15.34 6.63
N ARG A 113 -10.13 16.15 7.65
CA ARG A 113 -10.42 17.58 7.68
C ARG A 113 -9.80 18.35 6.53
N THR A 114 -8.53 18.06 6.21
CA THR A 114 -7.83 18.70 5.09
C THR A 114 -8.44 18.29 3.76
N SER A 115 -8.71 16.99 3.56
CA SER A 115 -9.37 16.47 2.35
C SER A 115 -10.78 17.08 2.19
N ALA A 116 -11.52 17.23 3.29
CA ALA A 116 -12.83 17.85 3.28
C ALA A 116 -12.77 19.33 2.87
N TRP A 117 -11.83 20.06 3.45
CA TRP A 117 -11.64 21.48 3.17
C TRP A 117 -11.23 21.72 1.70
N CYS A 118 -10.29 20.95 1.18
CA CYS A 118 -9.88 21.03 -0.23
C CYS A 118 -11.02 20.71 -1.20
N ALA A 119 -11.91 19.78 -0.86
CA ALA A 119 -13.03 19.38 -1.69
C ALA A 119 -14.30 20.21 -1.48
N GLY A 120 -14.30 21.19 -0.56
CA GLY A 120 -15.48 21.98 -0.24
C GLY A 120 -16.67 21.20 0.35
N ILE A 121 -16.39 20.12 1.09
CA ILE A 121 -17.41 19.23 1.69
C ILE A 121 -17.23 19.11 3.19
N SER A 122 -18.20 18.48 3.86
CA SER A 122 -18.06 18.18 5.28
C SER A 122 -16.98 17.11 5.54
N MET A 123 -16.37 17.14 6.74
CA MET A 123 -15.40 16.14 7.17
C MET A 123 -15.99 14.72 7.11
N GLU A 124 -17.24 14.56 7.48
CA GLU A 124 -17.94 13.27 7.41
C GLU A 124 -18.17 12.83 5.95
N GLY A 125 -18.51 13.78 5.05
CA GLY A 125 -18.61 13.52 3.62
C GLY A 125 -17.28 13.01 3.04
N ALA A 126 -16.15 13.63 3.40
CA ALA A 126 -14.83 13.18 2.98
C ALA A 126 -14.50 11.78 3.55
N ARG A 127 -14.75 11.56 4.85
CA ARG A 127 -14.54 10.24 5.49
C ARG A 127 -15.34 9.14 4.81
N LEU A 128 -16.61 9.39 4.54
CA LEU A 128 -17.49 8.42 3.86
C LEU A 128 -17.05 8.16 2.42
N SER A 129 -16.65 9.19 1.67
CA SER A 129 -16.11 9.05 0.30
C SER A 129 -14.86 8.17 0.30
N ILE A 130 -13.91 8.43 1.21
CA ILE A 130 -12.68 7.63 1.35
C ILE A 130 -13.00 6.16 1.61
N ILE A 131 -13.90 5.87 2.55
CA ILE A 131 -14.28 4.49 2.89
C ILE A 131 -15.03 3.82 1.74
N ARG A 132 -15.93 4.52 1.04
CA ARG A 132 -16.67 3.98 -0.11
C ARG A 132 -15.74 3.60 -1.24
N VAL A 133 -14.84 4.50 -1.65
CA VAL A 133 -13.87 4.22 -2.71
C VAL A 133 -12.96 3.06 -2.33
N ALA A 134 -12.44 3.02 -1.09
CA ALA A 134 -11.64 1.90 -0.62
C ALA A 134 -12.41 0.57 -0.69
N ASN A 135 -13.66 0.53 -0.22
CA ASN A 135 -14.49 -0.68 -0.29
C ASN A 135 -14.82 -1.09 -1.73
N ALA A 136 -15.09 -0.14 -2.63
CA ALA A 136 -15.35 -0.40 -4.03
C ALA A 136 -14.13 -1.02 -4.73
N LEU A 137 -12.92 -0.49 -4.49
CA LEU A 137 -11.67 -1.06 -4.98
C LEU A 137 -11.46 -2.49 -4.42
N ILE A 138 -11.68 -2.69 -3.12
CA ILE A 138 -11.50 -4.01 -2.47
C ILE A 138 -12.42 -5.06 -3.08
N ARG A 139 -13.66 -4.74 -3.46
CA ARG A 139 -14.57 -5.67 -4.15
C ARG A 139 -13.99 -6.17 -5.47
N ARG A 140 -13.15 -5.37 -6.12
CA ARG A 140 -12.47 -5.71 -7.38
C ARG A 140 -11.05 -6.22 -7.18
N LYS A 141 -10.66 -6.57 -5.93
CA LYS A 141 -9.30 -7.04 -5.63
C LYS A 141 -8.86 -8.16 -6.58
N ALA A 142 -9.70 -9.15 -6.83
CA ALA A 142 -9.37 -10.31 -7.64
C ALA A 142 -9.09 -9.99 -9.12
N GLU A 143 -9.54 -8.83 -9.63
CA GLU A 143 -9.29 -8.38 -11.01
C GLU A 143 -7.86 -7.83 -11.18
N PHE A 144 -7.24 -7.32 -10.12
CA PHE A 144 -5.96 -6.62 -10.16
C PHE A 144 -4.87 -7.23 -9.29
N ILE A 145 -5.23 -8.02 -8.28
CA ILE A 145 -4.28 -8.73 -7.40
C ILE A 145 -4.62 -10.21 -7.47
N TYR A 146 -3.84 -10.95 -8.25
CA TYR A 146 -4.01 -12.38 -8.50
C TYR A 146 -2.65 -13.06 -8.70
N LEU A 147 -2.60 -14.36 -8.45
CA LEU A 147 -1.41 -15.15 -8.78
C LEU A 147 -1.30 -15.29 -10.30
N PRO A 148 -0.13 -14.98 -10.89
CA PRO A 148 0.08 -15.10 -12.31
C PRO A 148 -0.18 -16.53 -12.83
N SER A 149 -0.64 -16.64 -14.05
CA SER A 149 -0.76 -17.93 -14.76
C SER A 149 0.58 -18.63 -14.89
N SER A 150 0.58 -19.92 -15.21
CA SER A 150 1.82 -20.67 -15.43
C SER A 150 2.69 -20.07 -16.54
N ASP A 151 2.08 -19.51 -17.58
CA ASP A 151 2.80 -18.90 -18.70
C ASP A 151 3.42 -17.55 -18.29
N GLU A 152 2.71 -16.73 -17.52
CA GLU A 152 3.23 -15.48 -16.97
C GLU A 152 4.37 -15.75 -15.97
N MET A 153 4.24 -16.79 -15.13
CA MET A 153 5.32 -17.20 -14.21
C MET A 153 6.53 -17.73 -14.98
N LEU A 154 6.32 -18.45 -16.10
CA LEU A 154 7.41 -18.91 -16.94
C LEU A 154 8.16 -17.75 -17.59
N ALA A 155 7.43 -16.77 -18.13
CA ALA A 155 8.03 -15.57 -18.70
C ALA A 155 8.81 -14.77 -17.65
N THR A 156 8.28 -14.63 -16.43
CA THR A 156 8.99 -14.00 -15.31
C THR A 156 10.23 -14.79 -14.93
N SER A 157 10.12 -16.11 -14.83
CA SER A 157 11.26 -16.99 -14.50
C SER A 157 12.39 -16.90 -15.53
N GLN A 158 12.06 -16.75 -16.82
CA GLN A 158 13.06 -16.55 -17.87
C GLN A 158 13.81 -15.21 -17.69
N ARG A 159 13.09 -14.11 -17.45
CA ARG A 159 13.73 -12.81 -17.18
C ARG A 159 14.66 -12.85 -15.96
N ILE A 160 14.25 -13.58 -14.91
CA ILE A 160 15.05 -13.76 -13.70
C ILE A 160 16.30 -14.60 -14.00
N LEU A 161 16.15 -15.68 -14.75
CA LEU A 161 17.27 -16.52 -15.18
C LEU A 161 18.29 -15.70 -15.98
N ASP A 162 17.82 -14.89 -16.93
CA ASP A 162 18.70 -14.07 -17.78
C ASP A 162 19.48 -13.05 -16.96
N ARG A 163 18.84 -12.40 -15.99
CA ARG A 163 19.41 -11.31 -15.19
C ARG A 163 20.25 -11.81 -14.00
N PHE A 164 19.73 -12.78 -13.24
CA PHE A 164 20.31 -13.22 -11.97
C PHE A 164 20.94 -14.60 -12.03
N LYS A 165 20.77 -15.33 -13.13
CA LYS A 165 21.21 -16.73 -13.30
C LYS A 165 20.62 -17.66 -12.21
N LEU A 166 19.39 -17.40 -11.81
CA LEU A 166 18.61 -18.18 -10.84
C LEU A 166 17.42 -18.82 -11.57
N PRO A 167 17.44 -20.14 -11.81
CA PRO A 167 16.36 -20.82 -12.53
C PRO A 167 15.13 -21.01 -11.66
N ARG A 168 13.96 -21.08 -12.29
CA ARG A 168 12.66 -21.40 -11.70
C ARG A 168 12.06 -20.35 -10.74
N PHE A 169 12.77 -19.33 -10.35
CA PHE A 169 12.18 -18.24 -9.55
C PHE A 169 11.20 -17.43 -10.39
N ALA A 170 10.00 -17.21 -9.85
CA ALA A 170 8.96 -16.40 -10.48
C ALA A 170 8.35 -15.36 -9.54
N LEU A 171 8.49 -15.53 -8.25
CA LEU A 171 7.89 -14.71 -7.21
C LEU A 171 8.89 -14.39 -6.10
N ALA A 172 8.63 -13.32 -5.36
CA ALA A 172 9.25 -13.05 -4.08
C ALA A 172 8.18 -12.81 -3.02
N VAL A 173 8.46 -13.17 -1.77
CA VAL A 173 7.61 -12.88 -0.61
C VAL A 173 8.40 -12.08 0.40
N ASP A 174 7.76 -11.05 0.96
CA ASP A 174 8.39 -10.23 1.99
C ASP A 174 7.34 -9.58 2.90
N GLY A 175 7.78 -9.21 4.13
CA GLY A 175 7.00 -8.51 5.12
C GLY A 175 7.19 -6.99 5.02
N VAL A 176 6.10 -6.26 4.84
CA VAL A 176 6.14 -4.80 4.74
C VAL A 176 5.50 -4.17 5.97
N GLN A 177 6.27 -3.42 6.73
CA GLN A 177 5.76 -2.67 7.87
C GLN A 177 5.11 -1.36 7.40
N MET A 178 3.80 -1.21 7.69
CA MET A 178 3.05 0.02 7.45
C MET A 178 2.90 0.78 8.76
N ARG A 179 3.65 1.88 8.91
CA ARG A 179 3.78 2.61 10.16
C ARG A 179 2.51 3.36 10.51
N PHE A 180 2.13 3.31 11.79
CA PHE A 180 1.16 4.23 12.40
C PHE A 180 1.84 5.48 12.97
N ASN A 181 1.16 6.61 12.89
CA ASN A 181 1.60 7.83 13.57
C ASN A 181 1.56 7.68 15.10
N GLU A 182 0.54 6.98 15.61
CA GLU A 182 0.29 6.73 17.03
C GLU A 182 -0.13 5.26 17.22
N ALA A 183 -0.15 4.81 18.49
CA ALA A 183 -0.68 3.49 18.82
C ALA A 183 -2.12 3.34 18.29
N PRO A 184 -2.45 2.21 17.63
CA PRO A 184 -3.79 2.02 17.10
C PRO A 184 -4.81 1.95 18.23
N ARG A 185 -5.91 2.74 18.09
CA ARG A 185 -7.02 2.78 19.03
C ARG A 185 -8.15 1.88 18.55
N LYS A 186 -9.02 1.44 19.46
CA LYS A 186 -10.22 0.61 19.17
C LYS A 186 -9.88 -0.65 18.34
N ILE A 187 -8.95 -1.46 18.88
CA ILE A 187 -8.57 -2.72 18.25
C ILE A 187 -9.68 -3.75 18.50
N PRO A 188 -10.19 -4.44 17.45
CA PRO A 188 -11.18 -5.49 17.63
C PRO A 188 -10.73 -6.58 18.60
N GLY A 189 -11.60 -7.03 19.48
CA GLY A 189 -11.31 -8.04 20.49
C GLY A 189 -10.48 -7.57 21.67
N ASN A 190 -10.49 -6.27 22.01
CA ASN A 190 -9.75 -5.68 23.13
C ASN A 190 -8.27 -6.04 23.19
N LYS A 191 -7.63 -6.25 22.03
CA LYS A 191 -6.21 -6.61 21.95
C LYS A 191 -5.33 -5.47 22.44
N ASN A 192 -4.23 -5.82 23.10
CA ASN A 192 -3.24 -4.87 23.57
C ASN A 192 -2.62 -4.10 22.37
N PRO A 193 -2.63 -2.76 22.33
CA PRO A 193 -1.95 -1.97 21.31
C PRO A 193 -0.47 -2.27 21.16
N GLN A 194 0.21 -2.70 22.22
CA GLN A 194 1.62 -3.07 22.20
C GLN A 194 1.96 -4.22 21.25
N LEU A 195 0.99 -5.04 20.85
CA LEU A 195 1.18 -6.05 19.80
C LEU A 195 1.53 -5.44 18.45
N PHE A 196 1.17 -4.17 18.23
CA PHE A 196 1.49 -3.44 16.99
C PHE A 196 2.88 -2.78 17.02
N TRP A 197 3.59 -2.82 18.14
CA TRP A 197 4.96 -2.34 18.26
C TRP A 197 5.92 -3.30 17.57
N CYS A 198 6.60 -2.85 16.51
CA CYS A 198 7.52 -3.67 15.73
C CYS A 198 8.98 -3.54 16.20
N ARG A 199 9.88 -4.41 15.72
CA ARG A 199 11.32 -4.40 16.01
C ARG A 199 12.02 -3.09 15.65
N LYS A 200 11.48 -2.35 14.64
CA LYS A 200 12.00 -1.05 14.20
C LYS A 200 11.54 0.12 15.11
N GLN A 201 11.01 -0.18 16.31
CA GLN A 201 10.62 0.78 17.35
C GLN A 201 9.53 1.78 16.93
N PHE A 202 8.51 1.31 16.23
CA PHE A 202 7.30 2.05 15.94
C PHE A 202 6.06 1.15 15.88
N PHE A 203 4.87 1.73 16.01
CA PHE A 203 3.62 1.00 15.79
C PHE A 203 3.38 0.77 14.32
N SER A 204 3.01 -0.46 13.93
CA SER A 204 2.79 -0.81 12.52
C SER A 204 1.79 -1.95 12.33
N ILE A 205 1.25 -2.02 11.11
CA ILE A 205 0.64 -3.24 10.58
C ILE A 205 1.72 -3.97 9.79
N ASN A 206 1.94 -5.25 10.07
CA ASN A 206 2.73 -6.09 9.20
C ASN A 206 1.85 -6.62 8.07
N CYS A 207 2.28 -6.40 6.83
CA CYS A 207 1.61 -6.87 5.62
C CYS A 207 2.54 -7.84 4.91
N GLN A 208 2.11 -9.08 4.66
CA GLN A 208 2.85 -9.96 3.79
C GLN A 208 2.42 -9.68 2.34
N VAL A 209 3.39 -9.50 1.47
CA VAL A 209 3.17 -9.25 0.05
C VAL A 209 3.94 -10.29 -0.76
N VAL A 210 3.25 -10.91 -1.72
CA VAL A 210 3.86 -11.72 -2.76
C VAL A 210 3.85 -10.93 -4.05
N ALA A 211 4.99 -10.82 -4.71
CA ALA A 211 5.13 -10.02 -5.92
C ALA A 211 5.98 -10.74 -6.97
N ASN A 212 5.79 -10.36 -8.21
CA ASN A 212 6.74 -10.63 -9.29
C ASN A 212 7.56 -9.36 -9.59
N ASP A 213 8.29 -9.34 -10.70
CA ASP A 213 9.11 -8.20 -11.13
C ASP A 213 8.29 -6.95 -11.51
N ARG A 214 6.96 -7.02 -11.53
CA ARG A 214 6.07 -5.95 -12.01
C ARG A 214 4.91 -5.61 -11.10
N LEU A 215 4.26 -6.61 -10.50
CA LEU A 215 2.96 -6.48 -9.85
C LEU A 215 2.95 -7.12 -8.45
N ILE A 216 2.09 -6.61 -7.60
CA ILE A 216 1.68 -7.27 -6.37
C ILE A 216 0.72 -8.41 -6.75
N CYS A 217 1.14 -9.67 -6.50
CA CYS A 217 0.38 -10.86 -6.86
C CYS A 217 -0.52 -11.36 -5.74
N ASP A 218 -0.15 -11.08 -4.49
CA ASP A 218 -1.00 -11.30 -3.31
C ASP A 218 -0.62 -10.34 -2.19
N ILE A 219 -1.59 -10.03 -1.35
CA ILE A 219 -1.40 -9.20 -0.17
C ILE A 219 -2.27 -9.69 0.98
N ASP A 220 -1.63 -10.00 2.12
CA ASP A 220 -2.26 -10.35 3.39
C ASP A 220 -2.00 -9.22 4.41
N VAL A 221 -3.07 -8.55 4.86
CA VAL A 221 -3.03 -7.33 5.67
C VAL A 221 -3.74 -7.53 6.99
N GLY A 222 -3.21 -6.92 8.04
CA GLY A 222 -3.90 -6.87 9.34
C GLY A 222 -3.17 -7.57 10.47
N TRP A 223 -1.98 -8.03 10.22
CA TRP A 223 -1.13 -8.60 11.24
C TRP A 223 -0.52 -7.50 12.12
N PRO A 224 -0.48 -7.69 13.44
CA PRO A 224 0.26 -6.80 14.33
C PRO A 224 1.73 -6.70 13.93
N GLY A 225 2.33 -5.52 14.08
CA GLY A 225 3.72 -5.24 13.71
C GLY A 225 4.76 -6.16 14.38
N SER A 226 4.45 -6.73 15.56
CA SER A 226 5.30 -7.72 16.23
C SER A 226 5.22 -9.13 15.65
N THR A 227 4.29 -9.38 14.69
CA THR A 227 4.11 -10.73 14.14
C THR A 227 5.23 -11.05 13.16
N HIS A 228 5.91 -12.18 13.39
CA HIS A 228 6.96 -12.67 12.50
C HIS A 228 6.41 -13.18 11.16
N ASP A 229 7.12 -12.90 10.07
CA ASP A 229 6.74 -13.23 8.70
C ASP A 229 6.54 -14.74 8.49
N ALA A 230 7.35 -15.59 9.12
CA ALA A 230 7.14 -17.04 9.12
C ALA A 230 5.78 -17.48 9.67
N ARG A 231 5.20 -16.74 10.62
CA ARG A 231 3.86 -17.04 11.16
C ARG A 231 2.78 -16.66 10.17
N ILE A 232 2.94 -15.55 9.47
CA ILE A 232 2.02 -15.08 8.43
C ILE A 232 2.06 -16.09 7.27
N TRP A 233 3.26 -16.42 6.79
CA TRP A 233 3.47 -17.37 5.71
C TRP A 233 2.82 -18.74 5.96
N ARG A 234 2.96 -19.29 7.16
CA ARG A 234 2.34 -20.58 7.50
C ARG A 234 0.82 -20.59 7.35
N ARG A 235 0.16 -19.44 7.46
CA ARG A 235 -1.29 -19.29 7.33
C ARG A 235 -1.72 -18.80 5.96
N SER A 236 -0.78 -18.41 5.10
CA SER A 236 -1.05 -17.86 3.78
C SER A 236 -1.74 -18.91 2.86
N GLN A 237 -2.76 -18.46 2.18
CA GLN A 237 -3.42 -19.29 1.16
C GLN A 237 -2.52 -19.47 -0.07
N VAL A 238 -1.75 -18.43 -0.44
CA VAL A 238 -0.80 -18.47 -1.55
C VAL A 238 0.22 -19.59 -1.38
N LYS A 239 0.72 -19.79 -0.14
CA LYS A 239 1.59 -20.91 0.17
C LYS A 239 1.03 -22.24 -0.34
N ARG A 240 -0.25 -22.53 -0.03
CA ARG A 240 -0.90 -23.79 -0.40
C ARG A 240 -1.01 -23.95 -1.92
N VAL A 241 -1.35 -22.87 -2.63
CA VAL A 241 -1.47 -22.88 -4.09
C VAL A 241 -0.13 -23.18 -4.75
N ILE A 242 0.94 -22.50 -4.32
CA ILE A 242 2.26 -22.66 -4.94
C ILE A 242 2.88 -24.00 -4.56
N GLU A 243 2.71 -24.48 -3.32
CA GLU A 243 3.16 -25.81 -2.90
C GLU A 243 2.48 -26.95 -3.69
N SER A 244 1.25 -26.74 -4.14
CA SER A 244 0.55 -27.73 -4.99
C SER A 244 1.13 -27.80 -6.41
N GLN A 245 1.67 -26.70 -6.93
CA GLN A 245 2.19 -26.64 -8.31
C GLN A 245 3.66 -27.06 -8.43
N ARG A 246 4.49 -26.83 -7.40
CA ARG A 246 5.95 -27.16 -7.30
C ARG A 246 6.83 -26.81 -8.49
N ARG A 247 6.30 -26.15 -9.51
CA ARG A 247 7.01 -25.82 -10.75
C ARG A 247 7.92 -24.60 -10.59
N PHE A 248 7.46 -23.60 -9.82
CA PHE A 248 8.13 -22.33 -9.63
C PHE A 248 8.57 -22.13 -8.17
N LEU A 249 9.59 -21.28 -8.00
CA LEU A 249 10.16 -20.96 -6.70
C LEU A 249 9.83 -19.53 -6.30
N ILE A 250 9.76 -19.34 -4.98
CA ILE A 250 9.60 -18.05 -4.33
C ILE A 250 10.88 -17.69 -3.60
N ALA A 251 11.38 -16.49 -3.81
CA ALA A 251 12.46 -15.93 -3.01
C ALA A 251 11.90 -15.33 -1.71
N GLY A 252 12.41 -15.77 -0.56
CA GLY A 252 12.13 -15.19 0.75
C GLY A 252 13.40 -14.71 1.43
N ASP A 253 13.24 -13.88 2.47
CA ASP A 253 14.35 -13.47 3.32
C ASP A 253 14.74 -14.56 4.35
N SER A 254 15.73 -14.27 5.18
CA SER A 254 16.21 -15.21 6.21
C SER A 254 15.16 -15.54 7.28
N ALA A 255 14.16 -14.68 7.48
CA ALA A 255 13.08 -14.86 8.46
C ALA A 255 12.03 -15.89 8.03
N TYR A 256 11.95 -16.21 6.72
CA TYR A 256 11.02 -17.22 6.23
C TYR A 256 11.50 -18.66 6.45
N PRO A 257 10.57 -19.62 6.63
CA PRO A 257 10.91 -21.02 6.64
C PRO A 257 11.31 -21.50 5.24
N ILE A 258 12.40 -22.23 5.12
CA ILE A 258 12.78 -22.85 3.85
C ILE A 258 11.85 -24.02 3.55
N SER A 259 11.42 -24.16 2.29
CA SER A 259 10.65 -25.29 1.79
C SER A 259 11.04 -25.64 0.35
N GLU A 260 10.46 -26.67 -0.25
CA GLU A 260 10.71 -27.05 -1.65
C GLU A 260 10.37 -25.93 -2.64
N VAL A 261 9.52 -24.99 -2.28
CA VAL A 261 9.08 -23.88 -3.14
C VAL A 261 9.54 -22.52 -2.64
N LEU A 262 9.82 -22.36 -1.34
CA LEU A 262 10.31 -21.10 -0.78
C LEU A 262 11.79 -21.24 -0.41
N ILE A 263 12.61 -20.52 -1.15
CA ILE A 263 14.07 -20.54 -1.01
C ILE A 263 14.53 -19.26 -0.32
N LYS A 264 15.40 -19.45 0.69
CA LYS A 264 16.02 -18.35 1.44
C LYS A 264 17.55 -18.41 1.36
N PRO A 265 18.25 -17.32 1.70
CA PRO A 265 19.73 -17.30 1.71
C PRO A 265 20.33 -18.40 2.61
N TYR A 266 21.56 -18.80 2.30
CA TYR A 266 22.39 -19.59 3.20
C TYR A 266 22.73 -18.75 4.43
N PRO A 267 22.83 -19.38 5.62
CA PRO A 267 23.31 -18.70 6.84
C PRO A 267 24.67 -18.04 6.60
N VAL A 268 24.91 -16.92 7.28
CA VAL A 268 26.16 -16.16 7.16
C VAL A 268 27.39 -17.04 7.45
N ALA A 269 27.31 -17.89 8.48
CA ALA A 269 28.41 -18.80 8.84
C ALA A 269 28.78 -19.79 7.71
N GLU A 270 27.78 -20.29 6.96
CA GLU A 270 28.01 -21.19 5.83
C GLU A 270 28.52 -20.44 4.59
N SER A 271 27.95 -19.28 4.30
CA SER A 271 28.33 -18.49 3.12
C SER A 271 29.68 -17.79 3.28
N ALA A 272 30.13 -17.55 4.51
CA ALA A 272 31.46 -17.02 4.78
C ALA A 272 32.59 -17.99 4.34
N GLN A 273 32.32 -19.30 4.42
CA GLN A 273 33.30 -20.35 4.15
C GLN A 273 33.23 -20.90 2.70
N ASP A 274 32.17 -20.58 1.94
CA ASP A 274 31.96 -21.06 0.58
C ASP A 274 31.59 -19.90 -0.37
N ASN A 275 32.50 -19.61 -1.31
CA ASN A 275 32.32 -18.55 -2.30
C ASN A 275 31.09 -18.77 -3.19
N ARG A 276 30.70 -20.03 -3.45
CA ARG A 276 29.52 -20.36 -4.26
C ARG A 276 28.24 -20.00 -3.50
N LYS A 277 28.17 -20.32 -2.19
CA LYS A 277 27.06 -19.95 -1.32
C LYS A 277 26.95 -18.43 -1.17
N ARG A 278 28.11 -17.75 -1.10
CA ARG A 278 28.15 -16.27 -1.06
C ARG A 278 27.59 -15.66 -2.34
N GLU A 279 27.99 -16.19 -3.50
CA GLU A 279 27.50 -15.73 -4.79
C GLU A 279 25.99 -16.03 -4.98
N PHE A 280 25.52 -17.21 -4.53
CA PHE A 280 24.10 -17.53 -4.51
C PHE A 280 23.32 -16.50 -3.66
N ASN A 281 23.77 -16.22 -2.44
CA ASN A 281 23.15 -15.22 -1.56
C ASN A 281 23.12 -13.84 -2.21
N ARG A 282 24.20 -13.42 -2.86
CA ARG A 282 24.28 -12.14 -3.59
C ARG A 282 23.23 -12.05 -4.70
N ARG A 283 23.08 -13.11 -5.50
CA ARG A 283 22.08 -13.16 -6.59
C ARG A 283 20.66 -13.18 -6.06
N LEU A 284 20.41 -13.98 -5.01
CA LEU A 284 19.10 -14.06 -4.40
C LEU A 284 18.70 -12.74 -3.72
N SER A 285 19.64 -12.05 -3.08
CA SER A 285 19.42 -10.69 -2.53
C SER A 285 19.09 -9.70 -3.65
N GLY A 286 19.85 -9.69 -4.75
CA GLY A 286 19.57 -8.84 -5.90
C GLY A 286 18.19 -9.10 -6.51
N LEU A 287 17.77 -10.36 -6.58
CA LEU A 287 16.43 -10.75 -7.03
C LEU A 287 15.35 -10.17 -6.08
N ARG A 288 15.51 -10.36 -4.78
CA ARG A 288 14.58 -9.85 -3.77
C ARG A 288 14.49 -8.32 -3.82
N THR A 289 15.62 -7.63 -3.93
CA THR A 289 15.64 -6.17 -4.05
C THR A 289 14.79 -5.71 -5.22
N VAL A 290 14.88 -6.33 -6.38
CA VAL A 290 14.09 -5.95 -7.55
C VAL A 290 12.60 -6.28 -7.38
N MET A 291 12.26 -7.47 -6.85
CA MET A 291 10.88 -7.96 -6.82
C MET A 291 10.08 -7.49 -5.60
N SER A 292 10.74 -7.12 -4.51
CA SER A 292 10.05 -6.68 -3.29
C SER A 292 10.45 -5.28 -2.85
N GLU A 293 11.70 -5.03 -2.50
CA GLU A 293 12.12 -3.77 -1.88
C GLU A 293 11.88 -2.56 -2.79
N ASN A 294 12.31 -2.62 -4.06
CA ASN A 294 12.07 -1.55 -5.03
C ASN A 294 10.58 -1.35 -5.31
N LEU A 295 9.83 -2.46 -5.45
CA LEU A 295 8.39 -2.40 -5.68
C LEU A 295 7.67 -1.73 -4.50
N TYR A 296 8.03 -2.07 -3.27
CA TYR A 296 7.45 -1.43 -2.07
C TYR A 296 7.86 0.05 -1.94
N GLY A 297 9.08 0.38 -2.33
CA GLY A 297 9.57 1.75 -2.40
C GLY A 297 8.70 2.59 -3.34
N VAL A 298 8.48 2.10 -4.58
CA VAL A 298 7.62 2.77 -5.58
C VAL A 298 6.16 2.85 -5.08
N TRP A 299 5.62 1.79 -4.50
CA TRP A 299 4.27 1.79 -3.95
C TRP A 299 4.09 2.82 -2.84
N LYS A 300 5.01 2.88 -1.86
CA LYS A 300 4.97 3.88 -0.77
C LYS A 300 5.25 5.31 -1.24
N ARG A 301 6.00 5.50 -2.34
CA ARG A 301 6.20 6.83 -2.96
C ARG A 301 4.94 7.29 -3.65
N ARG A 302 4.31 6.42 -4.44
CA ARG A 302 3.05 6.74 -5.10
C ARG A 302 1.96 7.09 -4.09
N PHE A 303 1.94 6.41 -2.94
CA PHE A 303 0.95 6.64 -1.89
C PHE A 303 1.61 6.92 -0.53
N PRO A 304 2.06 8.16 -0.28
CA PRO A 304 2.76 8.55 0.95
C PRO A 304 2.01 8.27 2.25
N ILE A 305 0.67 8.09 2.21
CA ILE A 305 -0.11 7.69 3.39
C ILE A 305 0.38 6.38 4.00
N LEU A 306 0.98 5.48 3.21
CA LEU A 306 1.52 4.21 3.67
C LEU A 306 2.77 4.35 4.55
N LYS A 307 3.47 5.49 4.46
CA LYS A 307 4.61 5.81 5.31
C LYS A 307 4.17 6.24 6.72
N ASN A 308 2.93 6.71 6.89
CA ASN A 308 2.43 7.20 8.18
C ASN A 308 0.89 7.18 8.26
N LEU A 309 0.33 6.05 8.65
CA LEU A 309 -1.11 5.83 8.80
C LEU A 309 -1.66 6.62 10.01
N ARG A 310 -2.74 7.35 9.80
CA ARG A 310 -3.37 8.21 10.82
C ARG A 310 -4.83 7.84 11.13
N GLN A 311 -5.34 6.83 10.45
CA GLN A 311 -6.70 6.32 10.61
C GLN A 311 -6.75 5.19 11.65
N ASN A 312 -7.97 4.80 12.03
CA ASN A 312 -8.15 3.59 12.83
C ASN A 312 -7.68 2.34 12.06
N LEU A 313 -7.49 1.23 12.78
CA LEU A 313 -6.94 -0.01 12.24
C LEU A 313 -7.71 -0.51 11.00
N GLU A 314 -9.04 -0.57 11.07
CA GLU A 314 -9.89 -1.07 9.98
C GLU A 314 -9.77 -0.21 8.72
N THR A 315 -9.85 1.10 8.86
CA THR A 315 -9.70 2.02 7.72
C THR A 315 -8.29 1.96 7.13
N SER A 316 -7.27 1.82 7.98
CA SER A 316 -5.87 1.67 7.54
C SER A 316 -5.68 0.40 6.71
N GLN A 317 -6.25 -0.74 7.13
CA GLN A 317 -6.22 -1.99 6.37
C GLN A 317 -6.88 -1.82 4.99
N LYS A 318 -8.05 -1.17 4.93
CA LYS A 318 -8.75 -0.89 3.67
C LYS A 318 -7.92 0.00 2.74
N ILE A 319 -7.28 1.05 3.27
CA ILE A 319 -6.41 1.94 2.49
C ILE A 319 -5.19 1.18 1.94
N ILE A 320 -4.56 0.32 2.73
CA ILE A 320 -3.41 -0.47 2.29
C ILE A 320 -3.81 -1.35 1.10
N VAL A 321 -4.91 -2.10 1.20
CA VAL A 321 -5.37 -2.97 0.10
C VAL A 321 -5.80 -2.15 -1.12
N ALA A 322 -6.56 -1.07 -0.93
CA ALA A 322 -6.99 -0.20 -2.02
C ALA A 322 -5.82 0.44 -2.78
N THR A 323 -4.79 0.88 -2.06
CA THR A 323 -3.58 1.44 -2.69
C THR A 323 -2.74 0.38 -3.40
N ALA A 324 -2.74 -0.88 -2.95
CA ALA A 324 -2.09 -1.98 -3.67
C ALA A 324 -2.80 -2.28 -5.00
N ILE A 325 -4.14 -2.24 -5.01
CA ILE A 325 -4.94 -2.37 -6.24
C ILE A 325 -4.64 -1.24 -7.20
N LEU A 326 -4.69 0.00 -6.73
CA LEU A 326 -4.36 1.19 -7.54
C LEU A 326 -2.91 1.17 -8.05
N PHE A 327 -1.98 0.66 -7.26
CA PHE A 327 -0.60 0.47 -7.70
C PHE A 327 -0.52 -0.45 -8.91
N ASN A 328 -1.18 -1.60 -8.85
CA ASN A 328 -1.23 -2.54 -9.97
C ASN A 328 -1.96 -1.93 -11.20
N MET A 329 -3.08 -1.24 -10.99
CA MET A 329 -3.76 -0.52 -12.06
C MET A 329 -2.80 0.43 -12.80
N GLY A 330 -2.07 1.26 -12.08
CA GLY A 330 -1.11 2.19 -12.68
C GLY A 330 0.00 1.47 -13.46
N ARG A 331 0.50 0.34 -12.95
CA ARG A 331 1.52 -0.48 -13.65
C ARG A 331 0.97 -1.15 -14.90
N ILE A 332 -0.27 -1.64 -14.86
CA ILE A 332 -0.94 -2.29 -16.00
C ILE A 332 -1.21 -1.27 -17.11
N TRP A 333 -1.62 -0.06 -16.75
CA TRP A 333 -1.95 0.99 -17.72
C TRP A 333 -0.73 1.81 -18.18
N GLY A 334 0.45 1.58 -17.63
CA GLY A 334 1.65 2.38 -17.93
C GLY A 334 1.57 3.81 -17.39
N ASP A 335 0.72 4.06 -16.41
CA ASP A 335 0.62 5.34 -15.73
C ASP A 335 1.68 5.41 -14.61
N GLU A 336 2.88 5.87 -14.97
CA GLU A 336 4.04 5.89 -14.09
C GLU A 336 3.90 6.89 -12.93
N CYS A 337 4.64 6.63 -11.84
CA CYS A 337 4.66 7.51 -10.69
C CYS A 337 5.37 8.84 -11.03
N PRO A 338 4.80 10.03 -10.71
CA PRO A 338 5.40 11.32 -11.06
C PRO A 338 6.76 11.59 -10.40
N ASP A 339 7.09 10.91 -9.30
CA ASP A 339 8.29 11.15 -8.50
C ASP A 339 9.49 10.23 -8.88
N GLY A 340 9.41 9.53 -10.02
CA GLY A 340 10.47 8.62 -10.51
C GLY A 340 10.54 7.27 -9.78
N GLU A 341 11.41 6.38 -10.25
CA GLU A 341 11.50 4.99 -9.74
C GLU A 341 12.70 4.73 -8.82
N GLU A 342 13.62 5.69 -8.62
CA GLU A 342 14.84 5.45 -7.84
C GLU A 342 14.67 5.68 -6.33
N GLU A 343 14.78 4.63 -5.53
CA GLU A 343 15.05 4.69 -4.09
C GLU A 343 16.15 3.73 -3.69
N ARG A 344 16.93 4.16 -2.69
CA ARG A 344 17.89 3.30 -2.01
C ARG A 344 17.14 2.37 -1.04
N PRO A 345 17.56 1.11 -0.87
CA PRO A 345 16.94 0.18 0.09
C PRO A 345 17.07 0.71 1.52
N ASP A 346 15.95 0.67 2.27
CA ASP A 346 15.97 0.85 3.72
C ASP A 346 16.58 -0.40 4.38
N ASP A 347 17.67 -0.21 5.09
CA ASP A 347 18.32 -1.07 6.09
C ASP A 347 18.31 -2.61 5.96
N VAL A 348 19.53 -3.17 5.96
CA VAL A 348 19.82 -4.62 6.03
C VAL A 348 19.22 -5.24 7.30
N GLU A 349 18.39 -6.26 7.17
CA GLU A 349 17.80 -6.99 8.29
C GLU A 349 18.77 -7.97 8.97
N GLN A 350 18.77 -7.97 10.32
CA GLN A 350 19.50 -8.95 11.13
C GLN A 350 18.74 -10.28 11.26
N GLU A 351 19.47 -11.39 11.20
CA GLU A 351 18.95 -12.76 11.31
C GLU A 351 18.24 -13.03 12.64
N VAL A 352 17.03 -13.60 12.58
CA VAL A 352 16.30 -14.16 13.72
C VAL A 352 16.13 -15.66 13.51
N LEU A 353 16.55 -16.46 14.47
CA LEU A 353 16.37 -17.92 14.49
C LEU A 353 14.89 -18.27 14.73
N ILE A 354 14.26 -18.97 13.79
CA ILE A 354 12.86 -19.43 13.88
C ILE A 354 12.82 -20.94 13.97
N ILE A 355 12.02 -21.46 14.92
CA ILE A 355 11.75 -22.89 15.09
C ILE A 355 10.64 -23.30 14.12
N ASP A 356 10.91 -24.25 13.22
CA ASP A 356 9.98 -24.71 12.19
C ASP A 356 10.09 -26.22 11.93
N ASP A 357 9.12 -26.81 11.23
CA ASP A 357 9.00 -28.23 10.96
C ASP A 357 10.25 -28.83 10.26
N ARG A 358 10.82 -29.90 10.85
CA ARG A 358 12.13 -30.46 10.45
C ARG A 358 12.09 -31.10 9.05
N ASN A 359 10.99 -31.73 8.65
CA ASN A 359 10.93 -32.49 7.40
C ASN A 359 10.82 -31.54 6.18
N THR A 360 9.99 -30.52 6.25
CA THR A 360 9.83 -29.51 5.18
C THR A 360 11.14 -28.73 4.95
N ARG A 361 11.94 -28.53 6.03
CA ARG A 361 13.26 -27.89 5.95
C ARG A 361 14.29 -28.74 5.24
N ALA A 362 14.28 -30.07 5.44
CA ALA A 362 15.25 -30.95 4.81
C ALA A 362 15.06 -30.94 3.28
N ALA A 363 13.83 -31.08 2.80
CA ALA A 363 13.52 -31.01 1.37
C ALA A 363 13.86 -29.65 0.76
N GLY A 364 13.59 -28.56 1.46
CA GLY A 364 13.93 -27.21 1.00
C GLY A 364 15.46 -26.95 0.95
N ARG A 365 16.24 -27.53 1.87
CA ARG A 365 17.71 -27.48 1.80
C ARG A 365 18.24 -28.23 0.59
N VAL A 366 17.73 -29.42 0.32
CA VAL A 366 18.10 -30.21 -0.86
C VAL A 366 17.80 -29.42 -2.14
N GLU A 367 16.63 -28.81 -2.25
CA GLU A 367 16.27 -27.99 -3.41
C GLU A 367 17.22 -26.79 -3.56
N ARG A 368 17.55 -26.08 -2.49
CA ARG A 368 18.54 -24.99 -2.53
C ARG A 368 19.93 -25.45 -2.95
N ASP A 369 20.38 -26.61 -2.48
CA ASP A 369 21.68 -27.16 -2.82
C ASP A 369 21.73 -27.63 -4.28
N LEU A 370 20.61 -28.15 -4.83
CA LEU A 370 20.46 -28.44 -6.26
C LEU A 370 20.54 -27.18 -7.13
N LEU A 371 19.89 -26.10 -6.70
CA LEU A 371 19.98 -24.80 -7.37
C LEU A 371 21.43 -24.30 -7.39
N LEU A 372 22.14 -24.42 -6.28
CA LEU A 372 23.55 -24.05 -6.18
C LEU A 372 24.41 -24.87 -7.15
N ALA A 373 24.17 -26.18 -7.24
CA ALA A 373 24.91 -27.06 -8.16
C ALA A 373 24.67 -26.70 -9.64
N ASN A 374 23.43 -26.35 -9.99
CA ASN A 374 23.04 -25.97 -11.36
C ASN A 374 23.47 -24.56 -11.76
N MET A 375 23.74 -23.67 -10.80
CA MET A 375 24.18 -22.31 -11.06
C MET A 375 25.62 -22.21 -11.57
N ILE A 376 26.41 -23.27 -11.41
CA ILE A 376 27.86 -23.32 -11.71
C ILE A 376 28.14 -23.78 -13.12
N ARG A 377 27.14 -24.31 -13.79
CA ARG A 377 27.23 -24.66 -15.23
C ARG A 377 26.78 -23.48 -16.10
#